data_a5cb666ed47c2b687217144cbccfbb8b
#
_entry.id   a5cb666ed47c2b687217144cbccfbb8b
#
_cell.length_a   1.000
_cell.length_b   1.000
_cell.length_c   1.000
_cell.angle_alpha   90.00
_cell.angle_beta   90.00
_cell.angle_gamma   90.00
#
_symmetry.space_group_name_H-M   'P 1'
#
loop_
_entity.id
_entity.type
_entity.pdbx_description
1 polymer ?
#
loop_
_entity_poly.entity_id
_entity_poly.type
_entity_poly.pdbx_seq_one_letter_code
_entity_poly.pdbx_strand_id
1 'polypeptide(L)'
;MTLAERIKALAALGNRLLEPSEQRDTVVRRTAFNNSWFTEDNQRKALKEIAKNFLNQEKLEKWVAQYHFTENKLPKAVGLVLAGNIPLVGLHDILCVFVSGNIAKIKISD
;
A
#
# COMPACT_ATOMS: atom_id res chain seq x y z
N MET A 1 -16.36 4.13 -5.78
CA MET A 1 -16.04 4.34 -4.35
C MET A 1 -15.84 5.82 -4.06
N THR A 2 -16.43 6.29 -2.97
CA THR A 2 -16.17 7.64 -2.48
C THR A 2 -14.80 7.71 -1.82
N LEU A 3 -14.31 8.92 -1.55
CA LEU A 3 -13.06 9.11 -0.81
C LEU A 3 -13.12 8.44 0.56
N ALA A 4 -14.23 8.60 1.28
CA ALA A 4 -14.42 7.98 2.59
C ALA A 4 -14.35 6.44 2.50
N GLU A 5 -14.94 5.86 1.48
CA GLU A 5 -14.88 4.41 1.26
C GLU A 5 -13.46 3.93 0.94
N ARG A 6 -12.71 4.70 0.16
CA ARG A 6 -11.33 4.38 -0.17
C ARG A 6 -10.43 4.43 1.08
N ILE A 7 -10.60 5.46 1.90
CA ILE A 7 -9.87 5.57 3.18
C ILE A 7 -10.20 4.39 4.09
N LYS A 8 -11.47 4.03 4.18
CA LYS A 8 -11.92 2.91 5.00
C LYS A 8 -11.32 1.57 4.51
N ALA A 9 -11.26 1.39 3.19
CA ALA A 9 -10.64 0.20 2.61
C ALA A 9 -9.15 0.11 2.93
N LEU A 10 -8.43 1.23 2.85
CA LEU A 10 -7.00 1.27 3.18
C LEU A 10 -6.77 1.02 4.68
N ALA A 11 -7.62 1.55 5.55
CA ALA A 11 -7.54 1.29 6.98
C ALA A 11 -7.79 -0.19 7.29
N ALA A 12 -8.74 -0.82 6.59
CA ALA A 12 -9.00 -2.25 6.72
C ALA A 12 -7.78 -3.08 6.29
N LEU A 13 -7.11 -2.68 5.20
CA LEU A 13 -5.86 -3.32 4.79
C LEU A 13 -4.79 -3.19 5.87
N GLY A 14 -4.65 -2.01 6.45
CA GLY A 14 -3.69 -1.78 7.54
C GLY A 14 -3.94 -2.69 8.73
N ASN A 15 -5.19 -2.84 9.13
CA ASN A 15 -5.56 -3.75 10.22
C ASN A 15 -5.22 -5.20 9.87
N ARG A 16 -5.44 -5.62 8.64
CA ARG A 16 -5.10 -6.97 8.19
C ARG A 16 -3.60 -7.23 8.21
N LEU A 17 -2.79 -6.24 7.88
CA LEU A 17 -1.34 -6.36 7.92
C LEU A 17 -0.80 -6.53 9.34
N LEU A 18 -1.56 -6.12 10.36
CA LEU A 18 -1.20 -6.29 11.76
C LEU A 18 -1.65 -7.64 12.33
N GLU A 19 -2.51 -8.36 11.63
CA GLU A 19 -3.01 -9.67 12.04
C GLU A 19 -2.10 -10.80 11.53
N PRO A 20 -2.02 -11.94 12.25
CA PRO A 20 -1.31 -13.12 11.74
C PRO A 20 -1.90 -13.61 10.42
N SER A 21 -1.03 -14.07 9.50
CA SER A 21 -1.44 -14.63 8.21
C SER A 21 -0.41 -15.64 7.72
N GLU A 22 -0.82 -16.88 7.53
CA GLU A 22 0.05 -17.93 6.98
C GLU A 22 0.49 -17.61 5.55
N GLN A 23 -0.40 -17.06 4.73
CA GLN A 23 -0.07 -16.67 3.36
C GLN A 23 1.01 -15.59 3.34
N ARG A 24 0.87 -14.59 4.18
CA ARG A 24 1.86 -13.52 4.29
C ARG A 24 3.20 -14.05 4.82
N ASP A 25 3.15 -14.93 5.82
CA ASP A 25 4.35 -15.55 6.37
C ASP A 25 5.12 -16.34 5.30
N THR A 26 4.41 -17.05 4.43
CA THR A 26 5.01 -17.77 3.31
C THR A 26 5.72 -16.82 2.35
N VAL A 27 5.08 -15.70 2.00
CA VAL A 27 5.65 -14.69 1.10
C VAL A 27 6.89 -14.06 1.73
N VAL A 28 6.82 -13.72 3.02
CA VAL A 28 7.95 -13.11 3.75
C VAL A 28 9.15 -14.05 3.77
N ARG A 29 8.94 -15.33 4.07
CA ARG A 29 10.02 -16.31 4.07
C ARG A 29 10.63 -16.50 2.68
N ARG A 30 9.79 -16.59 1.65
CA ARG A 30 10.25 -16.72 0.27
C ARG A 30 11.06 -15.52 -0.17
N THR A 31 10.64 -14.31 0.17
CA THR A 31 11.36 -13.08 -0.15
C THR A 31 12.73 -13.06 0.52
N ALA A 32 12.82 -13.41 1.79
CA ALA A 32 14.08 -13.49 2.52
C ALA A 32 15.01 -14.55 1.93
N PHE A 33 14.48 -15.67 1.48
CA PHE A 33 15.25 -16.73 0.84
C PHE A 33 15.84 -16.27 -0.49
N ASN A 34 15.03 -15.58 -1.32
CA ASN A 34 15.46 -15.14 -2.64
C ASN A 34 16.40 -13.93 -2.60
N ASN A 35 16.29 -13.11 -1.56
CA ASN A 35 17.15 -11.95 -1.38
C ASN A 35 17.43 -11.73 0.11
N SER A 36 18.62 -12.12 0.53
CA SER A 36 19.05 -12.07 1.94
C SER A 36 19.15 -10.65 2.52
N TRP A 37 19.12 -9.63 1.69
CA TRP A 37 19.08 -8.23 2.16
C TRP A 37 17.77 -7.90 2.84
N PHE A 38 16.69 -8.63 2.49
CA PHE A 38 15.36 -8.44 3.05
C PHE A 38 15.04 -9.55 4.04
N THR A 39 15.60 -9.44 5.25
CA THR A 39 15.35 -10.42 6.31
C THR A 39 13.88 -10.45 6.68
N GLU A 40 13.42 -11.56 7.25
CA GLU A 40 12.05 -11.68 7.73
C GLU A 40 11.71 -10.57 8.73
N ASP A 41 12.61 -10.30 9.68
CA ASP A 41 12.40 -9.27 10.69
C ASP A 41 12.26 -7.88 10.08
N ASN A 42 13.13 -7.53 9.13
CA ASN A 42 13.07 -6.24 8.44
C ASN A 42 11.81 -6.09 7.62
N GLN A 43 11.38 -7.14 6.93
CA GLN A 43 10.12 -7.12 6.17
C GLN A 43 8.92 -6.94 7.09
N ARG A 44 8.87 -7.66 8.21
CA ARG A 44 7.77 -7.56 9.18
C ARG A 44 7.72 -6.18 9.81
N LYS A 45 8.88 -5.63 10.13
CA LYS A 45 8.99 -4.28 10.66
C LYS A 45 8.48 -3.25 9.65
N ALA A 46 8.84 -3.39 8.37
CA ALA A 46 8.37 -2.50 7.32
C ALA A 46 6.85 -2.57 7.14
N LEU A 47 6.28 -3.78 7.13
CA LEU A 47 4.83 -3.96 7.04
C LEU A 47 4.10 -3.32 8.22
N LYS A 48 4.63 -3.48 9.42
CA LYS A 48 4.05 -2.90 10.64
C LYS A 48 4.09 -1.38 10.60
N GLU A 49 5.21 -0.80 10.18
CA GLU A 49 5.35 0.65 10.02
C GLU A 49 4.39 1.20 8.98
N ILE A 50 4.24 0.53 7.85
CA ILE A 50 3.28 0.91 6.81
C ILE A 50 1.86 0.88 7.37
N ALA A 51 1.48 -0.20 8.06
CA ALA A 51 0.14 -0.32 8.63
C ALA A 51 -0.16 0.80 9.63
N LYS A 52 0.80 1.17 10.47
CA LYS A 52 0.63 2.19 11.50
C LYS A 52 0.70 3.61 10.96
N ASN A 53 1.59 3.87 10.00
CA ASN A 53 1.89 5.23 9.56
C ASN A 53 1.20 5.63 8.25
N PHE A 54 0.93 4.68 7.35
CA PHE A 54 0.32 4.98 6.05
C PHE A 54 -1.12 4.45 5.91
N LEU A 55 -1.48 3.40 6.64
CA LEU A 55 -2.77 2.75 6.52
C LEU A 55 -3.63 2.91 7.78
N ASN A 56 -3.37 3.93 8.56
CA ASN A 56 -4.16 4.29 9.72
C ASN A 56 -5.22 5.30 9.30
N GLN A 57 -6.49 5.07 9.68
CA GLN A 57 -7.62 5.89 9.24
C GLN A 57 -7.44 7.36 9.60
N GLU A 58 -7.06 7.66 10.84
CA GLU A 58 -6.86 9.02 11.30
C GLU A 58 -5.77 9.74 10.52
N LYS A 59 -4.66 9.05 10.25
CA LYS A 59 -3.55 9.62 9.48
C LYS A 59 -3.92 9.81 8.01
N LEU A 60 -4.67 8.89 7.43
CA LEU A 60 -5.18 9.01 6.07
C LEU A 60 -6.12 10.22 5.96
N GLU A 61 -7.02 10.40 6.92
CA GLU A 61 -7.92 11.55 6.95
C GLU A 61 -7.18 12.88 7.05
N LYS A 62 -6.15 12.95 7.90
CA LYS A 62 -5.30 14.13 8.02
C LYS A 62 -4.53 14.43 6.74
N TRP A 63 -4.04 13.38 6.09
CA TRP A 63 -3.32 13.53 4.83
C TRP A 63 -4.20 14.11 3.74
N VAL A 64 -5.37 13.52 3.51
CA VAL A 64 -6.27 13.96 2.45
C VAL A 64 -6.90 15.33 2.75
N ALA A 65 -7.02 15.71 4.02
CA ALA A 65 -7.56 17.01 4.42
C ALA A 65 -6.70 18.19 3.94
N GLN A 66 -5.44 17.95 3.61
CA GLN A 66 -4.53 18.97 3.08
C GLN A 66 -4.77 19.28 1.60
N TYR A 67 -5.58 18.49 0.93
CA TYR A 67 -5.83 18.60 -0.51
C TYR A 67 -7.31 18.78 -0.77
N HIS A 68 -7.63 19.38 -1.91
CA HIS A 68 -9.00 19.53 -2.36
C HIS A 68 -9.35 18.36 -3.28
N PHE A 69 -10.25 17.49 -2.83
CA PHE A 69 -10.72 16.37 -3.63
C PHE A 69 -12.12 16.63 -4.16
N THR A 70 -12.29 16.48 -5.48
CA THR A 70 -13.60 16.39 -6.08
C THR A 70 -13.89 14.92 -6.40
N GLU A 71 -15.16 14.51 -6.31
CA GLU A 71 -15.53 13.16 -6.72
C GLU A 71 -15.23 12.98 -8.20
N ASN A 72 -14.39 12.01 -8.49
CA ASN A 72 -13.92 11.77 -9.85
C ASN A 72 -14.90 10.85 -10.58
N LYS A 73 -15.76 11.43 -11.43
CA LYS A 73 -16.77 10.68 -12.18
C LYS A 73 -16.17 9.85 -13.32
N LEU A 74 -14.99 10.23 -13.81
CA LEU A 74 -14.29 9.55 -14.89
C LEU A 74 -12.86 9.20 -14.44
N PRO A 75 -12.70 8.08 -13.70
CA PRO A 75 -11.37 7.67 -13.24
C PRO A 75 -10.40 7.49 -14.39
N LYS A 76 -9.19 8.02 -14.24
CA LYS A 76 -8.11 7.86 -15.21
C LYS A 76 -7.28 6.65 -14.87
N ALA A 77 -6.79 5.95 -15.87
CA ALA A 77 -5.80 4.91 -15.70
C ALA A 77 -4.42 5.57 -15.59
N VAL A 78 -3.72 5.31 -14.49
CA VAL A 78 -2.39 5.85 -14.23
C VAL A 78 -1.39 4.69 -14.24
N GLY A 79 -0.43 4.75 -15.16
CA GLY A 79 0.63 3.74 -15.24
C GLY A 79 1.69 3.97 -14.19
N LEU A 80 2.05 2.92 -13.46
CA LEU A 80 3.12 2.93 -12.47
C LEU A 80 4.13 1.86 -12.83
N VAL A 81 5.38 2.27 -13.04
CA VAL A 81 6.50 1.33 -13.27
C VAL A 81 7.30 1.25 -11.98
N LEU A 82 7.21 0.10 -11.32
CA LEU A 82 7.80 -0.11 -10.01
C LEU A 82 9.00 -1.05 -10.08
N ALA A 83 9.98 -0.84 -9.19
CA ALA A 83 11.10 -1.77 -9.04
C ALA A 83 10.59 -3.08 -8.44
N GLY A 84 10.87 -4.20 -9.11
CA GLY A 84 10.41 -5.51 -8.67
C GLY A 84 11.34 -6.19 -7.66
N ASN A 85 12.51 -5.62 -7.43
CA ASN A 85 13.52 -6.22 -6.56
C ASN A 85 13.54 -5.65 -5.13
N ILE A 86 12.72 -4.66 -4.84
CA ILE A 86 12.63 -4.05 -3.51
C ILE A 86 11.18 -4.17 -3.02
N PRO A 87 10.92 -4.93 -1.95
CA PRO A 87 9.57 -5.08 -1.43
C PRO A 87 8.94 -3.73 -1.06
N LEU A 88 7.70 -3.51 -1.46
CA LEU A 88 6.86 -2.37 -1.06
C LEU A 88 7.37 -1.00 -1.49
N VAL A 89 8.37 -0.91 -2.36
CA VAL A 89 8.99 0.35 -2.76
C VAL A 89 8.00 1.31 -3.43
N GLY A 90 7.02 0.78 -4.17
CA GLY A 90 6.05 1.59 -4.90
C GLY A 90 4.73 1.83 -4.17
N LEU A 91 4.64 1.45 -2.91
CA LEU A 91 3.37 1.51 -2.19
C LEU A 91 2.81 2.94 -2.10
N HIS A 92 3.66 3.93 -1.83
CA HIS A 92 3.22 5.32 -1.71
C HIS A 92 2.57 5.82 -3.01
N ASP A 93 3.15 5.51 -4.15
CA ASP A 93 2.60 5.89 -5.45
C ASP A 93 1.25 5.21 -5.69
N ILE A 94 1.14 3.94 -5.33
CA ILE A 94 -0.12 3.19 -5.43
C ILE A 94 -1.19 3.84 -4.56
N LEU A 95 -0.85 4.23 -3.33
CA LEU A 95 -1.77 4.90 -2.42
C LEU A 95 -2.25 6.23 -2.99
N CYS A 96 -1.35 7.02 -3.57
CA CYS A 96 -1.70 8.29 -4.18
C CYS A 96 -2.73 8.11 -5.31
N VAL A 97 -2.50 7.15 -6.18
CA VAL A 97 -3.42 6.86 -7.30
C VAL A 97 -4.78 6.38 -6.76
N PHE A 98 -4.76 5.45 -5.82
CA PHE A 98 -6.00 4.90 -5.25
C PHE A 98 -6.81 5.96 -4.51
N VAL A 99 -6.18 6.73 -3.64
CA VAL A 99 -6.87 7.76 -2.84
C VAL A 99 -7.47 8.84 -3.73
N SER A 100 -6.80 9.19 -4.83
CA SER A 100 -7.33 10.19 -5.77
C SER A 100 -8.52 9.68 -6.61
N GLY A 101 -8.88 8.40 -6.48
CA GLY A 101 -10.02 7.84 -7.20
C GLY A 101 -9.70 7.38 -8.61
N ASN A 102 -8.44 7.21 -8.94
CA ASN A 102 -7.99 6.74 -10.24
C ASN A 102 -7.62 5.27 -10.22
N ILE A 103 -7.34 4.71 -11.38
CA ILE A 103 -7.03 3.29 -11.54
C ILE A 103 -5.52 3.12 -11.68
N ALA A 104 -4.91 2.35 -10.79
CA ALA A 104 -3.49 2.05 -10.88
C ALA A 104 -3.24 0.87 -11.83
N LYS A 105 -2.46 1.10 -12.87
CA LYS A 105 -1.94 0.04 -13.75
C LYS A 105 -0.48 -0.15 -13.46
N ILE A 106 -0.15 -1.24 -12.79
CA ILE A 106 1.16 -1.46 -12.20
C ILE A 106 1.97 -2.43 -13.05
N LYS A 107 3.17 -2.00 -13.45
CA LYS A 107 4.17 -2.85 -14.07
C LYS A 107 5.35 -2.96 -13.13
N ILE A 108 5.64 -4.16 -12.68
CA ILE A 108 6.84 -4.42 -11.88
C ILE A 108 7.94 -4.97 -12.80
N SER A 109 9.18 -4.74 -12.41
CA SER A 109 10.32 -5.27 -13.14
C SER A 109 10.42 -6.78 -12.92
N ASP A 110 10.96 -7.45 -13.88
CA ASP A 110 11.13 -8.92 -13.85
C ASP A 110 12.09 -9.38 -12.76
#